data_40652966c38ce3ab3ded6bb86b6e1584
#
_entry.id   40652966c38ce3ab3ded6bb86b6e1584
#
_cell.length_a   1.000
_cell.length_b   1.000
_cell.length_c   1.000
_cell.angle_alpha   90.00
_cell.angle_beta   90.00
_cell.angle_gamma   90.00
#
_symmetry.space_group_name_H-M   'P 1'
#
loop_
_entity.id
_entity.type
_entity.pdbx_description
1 polymer ?
#
loop_
_entity_poly.entity_id
_entity_poly.type
_entity_poly.pdbx_seq_one_letter_code
_entity_poly.pdbx_strand_id
1 'polypeptide(L)'
;MVHYSQFQTTNDHAFNVYNALTYCKTHGEDMLVFDKGTYDFYYDKSTETLAHISNHDMHGLCRVAFLLEGMRNFTIDGGGSTFLFHGCITPFLLRNCHQVTLRHLTIDYPVTAALETIVTEVGSDYLDVLVQGQETYLVEHDYLYVTDPSGNKRAFRYVFVRSRDNQLAYVPEARDAWVKNEDVRVQDLGERKLRLYNVNLDAVVGTNLTLRVFDTRQACNVAITDCKDISLLDLTMFNSYGMGVLAQKTENVTVDGMLVKATNGRLNSLQADGTHFVHCKGLVKVVNSSFSEQLDDALNVHGIFTKIVDKTDDYILVQYMHFQATGIDIYQAGDTFCTLDPKSLIPTGSYEVAYAEVINRNFTKIYVKGGTGKILVGDVVEDLTWSCDLLFENNRVFNNRARGLLIASKGKTVIRNNYFNTPGVAILFESDGQFWFESGSTTDVEISNNVFENCNYVTAWGKRTITVKPREVFNEGAYYHQYIQITGNRFKGHCNPLLYADNIRELVFRDNVIEDHYGDAFALAVNCGSVSTDAAFSK
;
A
#
# COMPACT_ATOMS: atom_id res chain seq x y z
N MET A 1 18.98 24.08 -14.87
CA MET A 1 19.62 22.90 -14.25
C MET A 1 20.67 23.36 -13.25
N VAL A 2 20.65 22.82 -12.04
CA VAL A 2 21.52 23.18 -10.92
C VAL A 2 22.13 21.91 -10.31
N HIS A 3 23.41 21.95 -9.98
CA HIS A 3 24.10 20.84 -9.30
C HIS A 3 24.01 21.01 -7.78
N TYR A 4 23.64 19.93 -7.08
CA TYR A 4 23.52 19.91 -5.62
C TYR A 4 24.83 20.30 -4.92
N SER A 5 25.99 19.97 -5.50
CA SER A 5 27.31 20.32 -4.97
C SER A 5 27.51 21.82 -4.73
N GLN A 6 26.76 22.67 -5.40
CA GLN A 6 26.80 24.14 -5.19
C GLN A 6 26.19 24.55 -3.82
N PHE A 7 25.40 23.67 -3.20
CA PHE A 7 24.70 23.92 -1.93
C PHE A 7 25.31 23.15 -0.76
N GLN A 8 26.38 22.39 -0.97
CA GLN A 8 27.06 21.65 0.10
C GLN A 8 27.93 22.59 0.95
N THR A 9 27.31 23.55 1.59
CA THR A 9 27.96 24.56 2.46
C THR A 9 28.14 24.07 3.88
N THR A 10 27.46 23.00 4.27
CA THR A 10 27.51 22.34 5.57
C THR A 10 27.61 20.83 5.40
N ASN A 11 27.93 20.09 6.47
CA ASN A 11 27.87 18.63 6.51
C ASN A 11 26.43 18.11 6.72
N ASP A 12 25.43 18.97 6.68
CA ASP A 12 24.03 18.67 6.88
C ASP A 12 23.29 18.67 5.54
N HIS A 13 23.04 17.49 5.01
CA HIS A 13 22.38 17.33 3.71
C HIS A 13 20.91 17.77 3.73
N ALA A 14 20.20 17.67 4.85
CA ALA A 14 18.81 18.12 4.93
C ALA A 14 18.71 19.65 4.77
N PHE A 15 19.59 20.39 5.46
CA PHE A 15 19.64 21.85 5.32
C PHE A 15 20.12 22.28 3.93
N ASN A 16 21.15 21.62 3.39
CA ASN A 16 21.65 21.91 2.05
C ASN A 16 20.57 21.67 0.97
N VAL A 17 19.78 20.60 1.09
CA VAL A 17 18.65 20.31 0.19
C VAL A 17 17.56 21.36 0.33
N TYR A 18 17.23 21.77 1.55
CA TYR A 18 16.26 22.86 1.76
C TYR A 18 16.68 24.13 1.00
N ASN A 19 17.95 24.52 1.09
CA ASN A 19 18.49 25.68 0.38
C ASN A 19 18.47 25.48 -1.15
N ALA A 20 18.83 24.28 -1.64
CA ALA A 20 18.82 23.96 -3.06
C ALA A 20 17.41 24.02 -3.63
N LEU A 21 16.41 23.42 -2.98
CA LEU A 21 15.02 23.47 -3.41
C LEU A 21 14.45 24.88 -3.37
N THR A 22 14.77 25.65 -2.34
CA THR A 22 14.38 27.07 -2.23
C THR A 22 14.97 27.87 -3.39
N TYR A 23 16.25 27.66 -3.68
CA TYR A 23 16.92 28.31 -4.82
C TYR A 23 16.23 27.94 -6.15
N CYS A 24 16.03 26.64 -6.41
CA CYS A 24 15.40 26.18 -7.63
C CYS A 24 14.00 26.81 -7.82
N LYS A 25 13.20 26.83 -6.74
CA LYS A 25 11.86 27.42 -6.76
C LYS A 25 11.88 28.92 -7.04
N THR A 26 12.79 29.66 -6.40
CA THR A 26 12.84 31.15 -6.54
C THR A 26 13.45 31.61 -7.87
N HIS A 27 14.32 30.82 -8.47
CA HIS A 27 14.99 31.15 -9.73
C HIS A 27 14.37 30.45 -10.95
N GLY A 28 13.32 29.64 -10.75
CA GLY A 28 12.64 28.94 -11.85
C GLY A 28 13.51 27.86 -12.51
N GLU A 29 14.40 27.23 -11.73
CA GLU A 29 15.20 26.12 -12.22
C GLU A 29 14.34 24.87 -12.46
N ASP A 30 14.64 24.13 -13.51
CA ASP A 30 13.87 22.97 -13.93
C ASP A 30 14.43 21.64 -13.44
N MET A 31 15.67 21.62 -12.90
CA MET A 31 16.33 20.39 -12.48
C MET A 31 17.36 20.61 -11.39
N LEU A 32 17.33 19.76 -10.37
CA LEU A 32 18.37 19.57 -9.35
C LEU A 32 19.05 18.21 -9.56
N VAL A 33 20.36 18.21 -9.80
CA VAL A 33 21.15 17.02 -10.08
C VAL A 33 22.15 16.75 -8.96
N PHE A 34 22.19 15.49 -8.52
CA PHE A 34 23.17 15.01 -7.55
C PHE A 34 24.32 14.31 -8.26
N ASP A 35 25.55 14.55 -7.80
CA ASP A 35 26.70 13.76 -8.19
C ASP A 35 26.59 12.38 -7.52
N LYS A 36 27.02 11.32 -8.21
CA LYS A 36 26.94 9.96 -7.64
C LYS A 36 27.68 9.87 -6.31
N GLY A 37 26.95 9.50 -5.26
CA GLY A 37 27.49 9.43 -3.91
C GLY A 37 26.50 8.83 -2.91
N THR A 38 26.87 8.89 -1.65
CA THR A 38 25.98 8.55 -0.52
C THR A 38 25.73 9.83 0.27
N TYR A 39 24.46 10.10 0.58
CA TYR A 39 24.01 11.30 1.26
C TYR A 39 23.19 10.92 2.48
N ASP A 40 23.61 11.36 3.67
CA ASP A 40 22.99 11.06 4.94
C ASP A 40 22.01 12.17 5.35
N PHE A 41 20.78 11.78 5.71
CA PHE A 41 19.73 12.68 6.17
C PHE A 41 19.32 12.30 7.59
N TYR A 42 19.35 13.24 8.52
CA TYR A 42 19.08 13.01 9.94
C TYR A 42 17.74 13.59 10.35
N TYR A 43 17.05 12.90 11.24
CA TYR A 43 15.71 13.25 11.71
C TYR A 43 15.63 14.66 12.28
N ASP A 44 16.55 15.02 13.17
CA ASP A 44 16.59 16.31 13.86
C ASP A 44 16.90 17.51 12.93
N LYS A 45 17.41 17.24 11.72
CA LYS A 45 17.76 18.24 10.71
C LYS A 45 16.71 18.38 9.60
N SER A 46 15.81 17.42 9.49
CA SER A 46 14.80 17.42 8.44
C SER A 46 13.72 18.47 8.66
N THR A 47 13.14 18.99 7.57
CA THR A 47 12.09 20.01 7.60
C THR A 47 10.85 19.48 8.30
N GLU A 48 10.23 20.28 9.16
CA GLU A 48 8.93 19.99 9.76
C GLU A 48 7.80 20.60 8.92
N THR A 49 6.76 19.81 8.66
CA THR A 49 5.54 20.28 8.01
C THR A 49 4.32 19.54 8.51
N LEU A 50 3.16 20.19 8.45
CA LEU A 50 1.89 19.51 8.70
C LEU A 50 1.47 18.81 7.41
N ALA A 51 1.21 17.51 7.50
CA ALA A 51 0.67 16.73 6.40
C ALA A 51 -0.26 15.63 6.95
N HIS A 52 -1.33 15.35 6.20
CA HIS A 52 -2.18 14.21 6.41
C HIS A 52 -1.92 13.22 5.27
N ILE A 53 -1.32 12.10 5.59
CA ILE A 53 -1.01 11.05 4.63
C ILE A 53 -1.93 9.88 4.95
N SER A 54 -2.85 9.57 4.03
CA SER A 54 -3.81 8.49 4.19
C SER A 54 -3.12 7.14 4.33
N ASN A 55 -3.84 6.17 4.89
CA ASN A 55 -3.35 4.80 5.08
C ASN A 55 -2.04 4.72 5.89
N HIS A 56 -1.70 5.81 6.60
CA HIS A 56 -0.60 5.90 7.56
C HIS A 56 -1.11 6.13 8.98
N ASP A 57 -0.28 5.79 9.96
CA ASP A 57 -0.63 5.91 11.39
C ASP A 57 -0.24 7.28 11.97
N MET A 58 0.53 8.08 11.22
CA MET A 58 0.91 9.45 11.61
C MET A 58 -0.08 10.47 11.05
N HIS A 59 -0.55 11.33 11.94
CA HIS A 59 -1.41 12.46 11.60
C HIS A 59 -0.82 13.76 12.12
N GLY A 60 -0.51 14.67 11.21
CA GLY A 60 -0.11 16.03 11.56
C GLY A 60 1.34 16.33 11.25
N LEU A 61 2.20 16.45 12.26
CA LEU A 61 3.58 16.89 12.06
C LEU A 61 4.45 15.77 11.47
N CYS A 62 5.01 16.03 10.28
CA CYS A 62 5.90 15.13 9.58
C CYS A 62 7.31 15.72 9.47
N ARG A 63 8.33 14.87 9.58
CA ARG A 63 9.72 15.19 9.23
C ARG A 63 9.96 14.77 7.78
N VAL A 64 10.42 15.72 6.96
CA VAL A 64 10.58 15.56 5.51
C VAL A 64 11.97 16.03 5.09
N ALA A 65 12.68 15.21 4.32
CA ALA A 65 13.98 15.61 3.80
C ALA A 65 13.83 16.49 2.54
N PHE A 66 13.00 16.08 1.59
CA PHE A 66 12.73 16.81 0.35
C PHE A 66 11.28 17.26 0.33
N LEU A 67 11.00 18.48 0.77
CA LEU A 67 9.68 19.09 0.69
C LEU A 67 9.54 19.86 -0.63
N LEU A 68 8.81 19.27 -1.60
CA LEU A 68 8.46 19.90 -2.85
C LEU A 68 7.03 20.44 -2.77
N GLU A 69 6.89 21.75 -2.70
CA GLU A 69 5.58 22.40 -2.57
C GLU A 69 5.33 23.40 -3.70
N GLY A 70 4.30 23.10 -4.51
CA GLY A 70 3.92 23.94 -5.66
C GLY A 70 4.95 23.98 -6.78
N MET A 71 5.86 22.98 -6.83
CA MET A 71 6.86 22.89 -7.90
C MET A 71 6.20 22.51 -9.22
N ARG A 72 6.71 23.08 -10.32
CA ARG A 72 6.19 22.83 -11.67
C ARG A 72 7.32 22.58 -12.66
N ASN A 73 7.14 21.61 -13.56
CA ASN A 73 8.13 21.24 -14.59
C ASN A 73 9.53 21.03 -13.97
N PHE A 74 9.62 20.23 -12.92
CA PHE A 74 10.82 20.09 -12.10
C PHE A 74 11.28 18.65 -11.98
N THR A 75 12.59 18.44 -12.07
CA THR A 75 13.19 17.11 -11.94
C THR A 75 14.22 17.09 -10.81
N ILE A 76 14.15 16.08 -9.95
CA ILE A 76 15.28 15.67 -9.09
C ILE A 76 15.91 14.45 -9.73
N ASP A 77 17.18 14.57 -10.12
CA ASP A 77 17.99 13.47 -10.64
C ASP A 77 19.05 13.09 -9.60
N GLY A 78 18.89 11.90 -9.03
CA GLY A 78 19.82 11.39 -8.02
C GLY A 78 21.17 10.97 -8.57
N GLY A 79 21.37 10.93 -9.89
CA GLY A 79 22.64 10.54 -10.51
C GLY A 79 23.13 9.14 -10.14
N GLY A 80 22.23 8.23 -9.73
CA GLY A 80 22.55 6.90 -9.21
C GLY A 80 23.08 6.90 -7.76
N SER A 81 22.74 7.94 -6.99
CA SER A 81 23.15 8.09 -5.58
C SER A 81 22.28 7.29 -4.63
N THR A 82 22.82 7.01 -3.45
CA THR A 82 22.11 6.43 -2.32
C THR A 82 21.81 7.51 -1.28
N PHE A 83 20.56 7.65 -0.91
CA PHE A 83 20.08 8.52 0.14
C PHE A 83 19.76 7.68 1.38
N LEU A 84 20.51 7.91 2.47
CA LEU A 84 20.38 7.22 3.74
C LEU A 84 19.61 8.08 4.75
N PHE A 85 18.51 7.54 5.26
CA PHE A 85 17.65 8.25 6.19
C PHE A 85 17.79 7.68 7.60
N HIS A 86 18.19 8.53 8.56
CA HIS A 86 18.44 8.16 9.95
C HIS A 86 17.26 8.60 10.83
N GLY A 87 16.32 7.70 11.04
CA GLY A 87 15.10 7.91 11.82
C GLY A 87 13.83 7.91 10.95
N CYS A 88 12.68 8.18 11.57
CA CYS A 88 11.37 8.18 10.93
C CYS A 88 11.15 9.46 10.11
N ILE A 89 11.77 9.53 8.94
CA ILE A 89 11.73 10.66 8.01
C ILE A 89 10.94 10.22 6.77
N THR A 90 10.08 11.08 6.24
CA THR A 90 9.55 10.96 4.88
C THR A 90 10.60 11.52 3.90
N PRO A 91 11.24 10.71 3.06
CA PRO A 91 12.25 11.19 2.12
C PRO A 91 11.73 12.29 1.21
N PHE A 92 10.60 12.07 0.54
CA PHE A 92 10.01 13.00 -0.41
C PHE A 92 8.53 13.25 -0.09
N LEU A 93 8.16 14.50 0.08
CA LEU A 93 6.77 14.96 0.08
C LEU A 93 6.54 15.94 -1.06
N LEU A 94 5.71 15.54 -2.03
CA LEU A 94 5.24 16.37 -3.14
C LEU A 94 3.83 16.86 -2.81
N ARG A 95 3.64 18.17 -2.76
CA ARG A 95 2.35 18.79 -2.47
C ARG A 95 2.04 19.90 -3.47
N ASN A 96 0.84 19.84 -4.08
CA ASN A 96 0.41 20.82 -5.11
C ASN A 96 1.41 20.96 -6.27
N CYS A 97 2.07 19.88 -6.66
CA CYS A 97 3.07 19.86 -7.72
C CYS A 97 2.45 19.47 -9.06
N HIS A 98 3.08 19.93 -10.15
CA HIS A 98 2.65 19.61 -11.51
C HIS A 98 3.86 19.32 -12.41
N GLN A 99 3.85 18.18 -13.11
CA GLN A 99 4.95 17.72 -13.97
C GLN A 99 6.29 17.64 -13.20
N VAL A 100 6.30 16.85 -12.12
CA VAL A 100 7.51 16.61 -11.31
C VAL A 100 8.01 15.20 -11.53
N THR A 101 9.31 15.06 -11.71
CA THR A 101 10.01 13.79 -11.88
C THR A 101 11.02 13.57 -10.77
N LEU A 102 10.99 12.40 -10.14
CA LEU A 102 12.09 11.87 -9.30
C LEU A 102 12.73 10.70 -10.04
N ARG A 103 14.05 10.69 -10.20
CA ARG A 103 14.71 9.62 -10.94
C ARG A 103 16.11 9.28 -10.47
N HIS A 104 16.54 8.04 -10.79
CA HIS A 104 17.91 7.52 -10.65
C HIS A 104 18.45 7.67 -9.23
N LEU A 105 17.71 7.25 -8.20
CA LEU A 105 18.14 7.30 -6.82
C LEU A 105 17.75 6.06 -6.03
N THR A 106 18.50 5.79 -5.00
CA THR A 106 18.26 4.72 -4.03
C THR A 106 17.89 5.31 -2.68
N ILE A 107 16.84 4.77 -2.06
CA ILE A 107 16.37 5.11 -0.71
C ILE A 107 16.67 3.94 0.22
N ASP A 108 17.36 4.19 1.33
CA ASP A 108 17.55 3.19 2.37
C ASP A 108 17.54 3.83 3.76
N TYR A 109 17.27 2.97 4.76
CA TYR A 109 17.35 3.30 6.18
C TYR A 109 18.28 2.28 6.84
N PRO A 110 19.42 2.71 7.39
CA PRO A 110 20.36 1.80 8.06
C PRO A 110 19.74 1.04 9.24
N VAL A 111 18.78 1.67 9.94
CA VAL A 111 18.01 1.06 11.03
C VAL A 111 16.55 0.99 10.62
N THR A 112 15.94 -0.19 10.76
CA THR A 112 14.56 -0.48 10.35
C THR A 112 13.57 -0.33 11.49
N ALA A 113 12.27 -0.31 11.16
CA ALA A 113 11.18 -0.24 12.14
C ALA A 113 10.73 -1.62 12.67
N ALA A 114 11.43 -2.70 12.33
CA ALA A 114 11.11 -4.06 12.75
C ALA A 114 12.39 -4.79 13.17
N LEU A 115 12.28 -5.73 14.11
CA LEU A 115 13.38 -6.62 14.45
C LEU A 115 13.29 -7.91 13.65
N GLU A 116 14.33 -8.24 12.94
CA GLU A 116 14.50 -9.55 12.31
C GLU A 116 15.23 -10.47 13.27
N THR A 117 14.67 -11.64 13.51
CA THR A 117 15.19 -12.59 14.49
C THR A 117 15.23 -13.99 13.95
N ILE A 118 16.06 -14.83 14.56
CA ILE A 118 16.10 -16.28 14.30
C ILE A 118 15.86 -17.03 15.62
N VAL A 119 14.97 -18.03 15.58
CA VAL A 119 14.67 -18.90 16.75
C VAL A 119 15.89 -19.75 17.05
N THR A 120 16.41 -19.66 18.28
CA THR A 120 17.57 -20.43 18.76
C THR A 120 17.17 -21.57 19.69
N GLU A 121 16.04 -21.45 20.39
CA GLU A 121 15.50 -22.48 21.30
C GLU A 121 13.98 -22.40 21.33
N VAL A 122 13.32 -23.56 21.51
CA VAL A 122 11.87 -23.68 21.67
C VAL A 122 11.61 -24.42 22.98
N GLY A 123 11.01 -23.74 23.95
CA GLY A 123 10.54 -24.32 25.21
C GLY A 123 9.05 -24.67 25.18
N SER A 124 8.53 -25.11 26.31
CA SER A 124 7.11 -25.45 26.46
C SER A 124 6.19 -24.22 26.41
N ASP A 125 6.67 -23.06 26.83
CA ASP A 125 5.94 -21.81 26.97
C ASP A 125 6.73 -20.58 26.51
N TYR A 126 7.90 -20.79 25.88
CA TYR A 126 8.75 -19.73 25.39
C TYR A 126 9.45 -20.05 24.06
N LEU A 127 9.89 -19.00 23.39
CA LEU A 127 10.82 -19.03 22.28
C LEU A 127 12.02 -18.13 22.60
N ASP A 128 13.25 -18.66 22.46
CA ASP A 128 14.46 -17.84 22.46
C ASP A 128 14.79 -17.45 21.03
N VAL A 129 15.02 -16.17 20.83
CA VAL A 129 15.36 -15.59 19.52
C VAL A 129 16.65 -14.77 19.60
N LEU A 130 17.44 -14.82 18.54
CA LEU A 130 18.61 -13.97 18.35
C LEU A 130 18.24 -12.85 17.39
N VAL A 131 18.33 -11.59 17.84
CA VAL A 131 18.07 -10.41 17.00
C VAL A 131 19.21 -10.24 16.00
N GLN A 132 18.86 -10.20 14.74
CA GLN A 132 19.75 -9.98 13.61
C GLN A 132 19.92 -8.48 13.34
N GLY A 133 20.90 -8.11 12.48
CA GLY A 133 21.07 -6.73 12.02
C GLY A 133 21.56 -5.75 13.09
N GLN A 134 21.30 -4.48 12.86
CA GLN A 134 21.76 -3.36 13.71
C GLN A 134 20.62 -2.64 14.45
N GLU A 135 19.39 -3.13 14.31
CA GLU A 135 18.22 -2.57 14.97
C GLU A 135 18.42 -2.49 16.48
N THR A 136 17.91 -1.41 17.05
CA THR A 136 17.98 -1.16 18.49
C THR A 136 16.65 -1.44 19.15
N TYR A 137 16.69 -2.03 20.33
CA TYR A 137 15.52 -2.36 21.12
C TYR A 137 15.79 -2.14 22.61
N LEU A 138 14.71 -2.13 23.36
CA LEU A 138 14.73 -1.97 24.81
C LEU A 138 13.67 -2.89 25.43
N VAL A 139 14.05 -3.59 26.48
CA VAL A 139 13.10 -4.37 27.31
C VAL A 139 12.89 -3.62 28.61
N GLU A 140 11.68 -3.14 28.84
CA GLU A 140 11.29 -2.45 30.08
C GLU A 140 10.02 -3.12 30.65
N HIS A 141 10.04 -3.50 31.93
CA HIS A 141 8.90 -4.13 32.61
C HIS A 141 8.33 -5.34 31.86
N ASP A 142 9.21 -6.18 31.32
CA ASP A 142 8.88 -7.35 30.51
C ASP A 142 8.25 -7.04 29.14
N TYR A 143 8.26 -5.78 28.68
CA TYR A 143 7.79 -5.39 27.33
C TYR A 143 8.95 -5.07 26.40
N LEU A 144 8.80 -5.50 25.16
CA LEU A 144 9.75 -5.19 24.07
C LEU A 144 9.34 -3.91 23.34
N TYR A 145 10.28 -3.00 23.25
CA TYR A 145 10.17 -1.80 22.42
C TYR A 145 11.25 -1.80 21.36
N VAL A 146 10.88 -1.51 20.13
CA VAL A 146 11.83 -1.16 19.07
C VAL A 146 12.09 0.33 19.16
N THR A 147 13.36 0.71 19.12
CA THR A 147 13.77 2.11 19.17
C THR A 147 14.35 2.55 17.83
N ASP A 148 14.13 3.78 17.44
CA ASP A 148 14.69 4.35 16.23
C ASP A 148 15.77 5.41 16.57
N PRO A 149 16.58 5.84 15.58
CA PRO A 149 17.60 6.89 15.81
C PRO A 149 17.03 8.23 16.25
N SER A 150 15.73 8.45 16.13
CA SER A 150 15.01 9.64 16.64
C SER A 150 14.69 9.56 18.12
N GLY A 151 15.02 8.42 18.79
CA GLY A 151 14.72 8.18 20.19
C GLY A 151 13.29 7.76 20.49
N ASN A 152 12.47 7.49 19.45
CA ASN A 152 11.12 7.01 19.66
C ASN A 152 11.15 5.55 20.12
N LYS A 153 10.29 5.23 21.09
CA LYS A 153 10.04 3.86 21.57
C LYS A 153 8.69 3.38 21.03
N ARG A 154 8.66 2.22 20.40
CA ARG A 154 7.45 1.64 19.85
C ARG A 154 7.26 0.23 20.33
N ALA A 155 6.10 -0.05 20.89
CA ALA A 155 5.78 -1.35 21.41
C ALA A 155 5.67 -2.41 20.29
N PHE A 156 6.24 -3.56 20.53
CA PHE A 156 6.09 -4.74 19.69
C PHE A 156 4.64 -5.26 19.71
N ARG A 157 4.10 -5.63 18.53
CA ARG A 157 2.71 -6.10 18.41
C ARG A 157 2.45 -7.23 17.43
N TYR A 158 3.34 -7.47 16.48
CA TYR A 158 3.11 -8.47 15.43
C TYR A 158 4.32 -9.37 15.25
N VAL A 159 4.05 -10.63 14.98
CA VAL A 159 5.08 -11.58 14.58
C VAL A 159 4.71 -12.16 13.22
N PHE A 160 5.63 -12.10 12.28
CA PHE A 160 5.54 -12.81 11.02
C PHE A 160 6.54 -13.97 10.99
N VAL A 161 6.07 -15.15 10.63
CA VAL A 161 6.89 -16.35 10.54
C VAL A 161 7.37 -16.53 9.11
N ARG A 162 8.68 -16.49 8.92
CA ARG A 162 9.32 -16.74 7.64
C ARG A 162 9.76 -18.18 7.49
N SER A 163 9.79 -18.70 6.26
CA SER A 163 10.30 -20.03 5.97
C SER A 163 11.80 -20.17 6.27
N ARG A 164 12.20 -21.39 6.65
CA ARG A 164 13.60 -21.81 6.71
C ARG A 164 14.17 -22.13 5.32
N ASP A 165 13.27 -22.45 4.41
CA ASP A 165 13.58 -22.90 3.07
C ASP A 165 13.56 -21.69 2.13
N ASN A 166 14.65 -21.44 1.46
CA ASN A 166 14.77 -20.31 0.51
C ASN A 166 13.88 -20.48 -0.73
N GLN A 167 13.09 -21.56 -0.84
CA GLN A 167 12.16 -21.77 -1.94
C GLN A 167 10.83 -21.01 -1.75
N LEU A 168 10.35 -20.92 -0.51
CA LEU A 168 9.14 -20.18 -0.16
C LEU A 168 9.47 -19.16 0.93
N ALA A 169 9.07 -17.92 0.73
CA ALA A 169 9.36 -16.84 1.69
C ALA A 169 8.63 -17.02 3.02
N TYR A 170 7.49 -17.71 3.01
CA TYR A 170 6.67 -17.98 4.20
C TYR A 170 6.35 -19.46 4.29
N VAL A 171 6.12 -19.96 5.50
CA VAL A 171 5.60 -21.32 5.68
C VAL A 171 4.12 -21.36 5.26
N PRO A 172 3.60 -22.48 4.70
CA PRO A 172 2.20 -22.57 4.27
C PRO A 172 1.19 -22.30 5.40
N GLU A 173 1.53 -22.61 6.63
CA GLU A 173 0.74 -22.39 7.83
C GLU A 173 0.92 -20.98 8.43
N ALA A 174 1.72 -20.13 7.77
CA ALA A 174 1.97 -18.77 8.23
C ALA A 174 0.65 -18.00 8.41
N ARG A 175 0.58 -17.28 9.48
CA ARG A 175 -0.51 -16.34 9.77
C ARG A 175 0.06 -15.18 10.55
N ASP A 176 -0.63 -14.05 10.49
CA ASP A 176 -0.28 -12.94 11.35
C ASP A 176 -0.61 -13.30 12.80
N ALA A 177 0.39 -13.34 13.63
CA ALA A 177 0.17 -13.44 15.06
C ALA A 177 0.05 -12.02 15.63
N TRP A 178 -1.17 -11.65 15.98
CA TRP A 178 -1.41 -10.48 16.81
C TRP A 178 -0.98 -10.79 18.22
N VAL A 179 -0.04 -10.02 18.72
CA VAL A 179 0.46 -10.15 20.07
C VAL A 179 0.01 -8.91 20.83
N LYS A 180 -0.84 -9.09 21.82
CA LYS A 180 -1.11 -8.01 22.77
C LYS A 180 0.07 -7.91 23.71
N ASN A 181 0.61 -6.71 23.95
CA ASN A 181 1.68 -6.48 24.92
C ASN A 181 1.36 -7.07 26.31
N GLU A 182 0.08 -7.13 26.65
CA GLU A 182 -0.43 -7.70 27.89
C GLU A 182 -0.20 -9.22 27.97
N ASP A 183 -0.13 -9.90 26.84
CA ASP A 183 -0.07 -11.36 26.74
C ASP A 183 1.35 -11.89 26.56
N VAL A 184 2.27 -11.08 25.97
CA VAL A 184 3.64 -11.48 25.70
C VAL A 184 4.60 -10.80 26.65
N ARG A 185 5.32 -11.59 27.41
CA ARG A 185 6.44 -11.11 28.23
C ARG A 185 7.73 -11.38 27.51
N VAL A 186 8.65 -10.43 27.60
CA VAL A 186 9.96 -10.51 26.97
C VAL A 186 11.04 -10.35 28.02
N GLN A 187 12.00 -11.26 28.03
CA GLN A 187 13.19 -11.18 28.85
C GLN A 187 14.41 -10.96 27.95
N ASP A 188 15.23 -10.00 28.29
CA ASP A 188 16.55 -9.83 27.65
C ASP A 188 17.53 -10.81 28.32
N LEU A 189 18.09 -11.72 27.51
CA LEU A 189 19.07 -12.71 27.94
C LEU A 189 20.52 -12.23 27.74
N GLY A 190 20.72 -11.00 27.21
CA GLY A 190 22.02 -10.49 26.81
C GLY A 190 22.44 -11.00 25.43
N GLU A 191 23.56 -10.43 24.90
CA GLU A 191 24.13 -10.80 23.60
C GLU A 191 23.12 -10.81 22.44
N ARG A 192 22.17 -9.87 22.44
CA ARG A 192 21.07 -9.74 21.48
C ARG A 192 20.08 -10.92 21.48
N LYS A 193 20.05 -11.72 22.52
CA LYS A 193 19.06 -12.80 22.69
C LYS A 193 17.88 -12.33 23.52
N LEU A 194 16.70 -12.66 23.05
CA LEU A 194 15.42 -12.38 23.73
C LEU A 194 14.68 -13.69 23.99
N ARG A 195 14.06 -13.84 25.15
CA ARG A 195 13.09 -14.86 25.44
C ARG A 195 11.70 -14.28 25.37
N LEU A 196 10.86 -14.84 24.50
CA LEU A 196 9.48 -14.46 24.28
C LEU A 196 8.57 -15.49 24.95
N TYR A 197 7.83 -15.11 25.97
CA TYR A 197 6.85 -15.98 26.65
C TYR A 197 5.46 -15.80 26.05
N ASN A 198 4.65 -16.85 26.09
CA ASN A 198 3.25 -16.84 25.64
C ASN A 198 3.06 -16.51 24.14
N VAL A 199 4.09 -16.66 23.34
CA VAL A 199 4.00 -16.54 21.89
C VAL A 199 3.65 -17.90 21.31
N ASN A 200 2.37 -18.12 21.01
CA ASN A 200 1.90 -19.36 20.39
C ASN A 200 2.14 -19.33 18.87
N LEU A 201 3.31 -19.78 18.44
CA LEU A 201 3.72 -19.88 17.05
C LEU A 201 4.26 -21.28 16.78
N ASP A 202 3.90 -21.85 15.63
CA ASP A 202 4.50 -23.09 15.11
C ASP A 202 5.90 -22.78 14.56
N ALA A 203 6.83 -22.47 15.46
CA ALA A 203 8.21 -22.15 15.14
C ALA A 203 9.13 -23.26 15.64
N VAL A 204 10.20 -23.50 14.92
CA VAL A 204 11.26 -24.44 15.27
C VAL A 204 12.62 -23.73 15.24
N VAL A 205 13.64 -24.30 15.84
CA VAL A 205 15.00 -23.73 15.82
C VAL A 205 15.42 -23.45 14.39
N GLY A 206 15.89 -22.21 14.12
CA GLY A 206 16.27 -21.68 12.82
C GLY A 206 15.11 -21.03 12.04
N THR A 207 13.88 -21.02 12.54
CA THR A 207 12.80 -20.22 11.96
C THR A 207 13.13 -18.73 12.08
N ASN A 208 12.94 -17.99 11.01
CA ASN A 208 13.07 -16.54 11.05
C ASN A 208 11.74 -15.89 11.46
N LEU A 209 11.82 -14.94 12.41
CA LEU A 209 10.66 -14.17 12.83
C LEU A 209 10.93 -12.68 12.58
N THR A 210 9.94 -11.98 12.05
CA THR A 210 9.92 -10.52 11.99
C THR A 210 9.00 -9.99 13.08
N LEU A 211 9.59 -9.29 14.06
CA LEU A 211 8.88 -8.67 15.17
C LEU A 211 8.57 -7.22 14.80
N ARG A 212 7.31 -6.91 14.53
CA ARG A 212 6.86 -5.58 14.11
C ARG A 212 6.29 -4.77 15.25
N VAL A 213 6.49 -3.47 15.21
CA VAL A 213 5.84 -2.50 16.09
C VAL A 213 4.37 -2.27 15.69
N PHE A 214 3.61 -1.65 16.57
CA PHE A 214 2.19 -1.36 16.31
C PHE A 214 2.01 -0.36 15.17
N ASP A 215 2.68 0.78 15.29
CA ASP A 215 2.58 1.89 14.31
C ASP A 215 3.56 1.64 13.16
N THR A 216 3.19 0.76 12.24
CA THR A 216 4.09 0.31 11.18
C THR A 216 4.09 1.18 9.94
N ARG A 217 3.14 2.13 9.83
CA ARG A 217 2.95 3.00 8.66
C ARG A 217 3.17 4.45 9.07
N GLN A 218 4.41 4.81 9.42
CA GLN A 218 4.70 6.14 9.96
C GLN A 218 5.23 7.12 8.94
N ALA A 219 6.10 6.67 8.01
CA ALA A 219 6.65 7.50 6.96
C ALA A 219 6.79 6.68 5.68
N CYS A 220 6.10 7.08 4.62
CA CYS A 220 6.34 6.53 3.30
C CYS A 220 7.57 7.18 2.66
N ASN A 221 8.21 6.46 1.72
CA ASN A 221 9.38 7.01 1.05
C ASN A 221 9.03 8.17 0.13
N VAL A 222 7.91 8.07 -0.59
CA VAL A 222 7.41 9.15 -1.46
C VAL A 222 5.93 9.37 -1.19
N ALA A 223 5.60 10.50 -0.58
CA ALA A 223 4.23 10.98 -0.39
C ALA A 223 3.88 12.00 -1.48
N ILE A 224 2.75 11.82 -2.15
CA ILE A 224 2.27 12.66 -3.23
C ILE A 224 0.84 13.07 -2.91
N THR A 225 0.55 14.36 -2.80
CA THR A 225 -0.78 14.86 -2.48
C THR A 225 -1.15 16.07 -3.32
N ASP A 226 -2.37 16.09 -3.82
CA ASP A 226 -2.92 17.20 -4.64
C ASP A 226 -2.02 17.56 -5.84
N CYS A 227 -1.45 16.55 -6.49
CA CYS A 227 -0.50 16.74 -7.57
C CYS A 227 -1.10 16.33 -8.93
N LYS A 228 -0.36 16.67 -9.99
CA LYS A 228 -0.69 16.26 -11.35
C LYS A 228 0.57 15.93 -12.14
N ASP A 229 0.50 14.84 -12.96
CA ASP A 229 1.56 14.40 -13.88
C ASP A 229 2.90 14.15 -13.15
N ILE A 230 2.90 13.21 -12.21
CA ILE A 230 4.09 12.83 -11.42
C ILE A 230 4.74 11.59 -12.01
N SER A 231 6.07 11.61 -12.14
CA SER A 231 6.86 10.49 -12.64
C SER A 231 7.93 10.06 -11.64
N LEU A 232 7.97 8.77 -11.33
CA LEU A 232 8.97 8.11 -10.50
C LEU A 232 9.70 7.10 -11.38
N LEU A 233 10.96 7.40 -11.76
CA LEU A 233 11.69 6.66 -12.78
C LEU A 233 12.98 6.06 -12.20
N ASP A 234 13.18 4.75 -12.34
CA ASP A 234 14.39 4.05 -11.90
C ASP A 234 14.75 4.34 -10.42
N LEU A 235 13.74 4.22 -9.55
CA LEU A 235 13.92 4.34 -8.10
C LEU A 235 14.19 2.97 -7.48
N THR A 236 15.18 2.89 -6.59
CA THR A 236 15.43 1.71 -5.77
C THR A 236 15.06 2.01 -4.32
N MET A 237 14.29 1.11 -3.68
CA MET A 237 13.89 1.23 -2.28
C MET A 237 14.27 -0.03 -1.53
N PHE A 238 15.16 0.09 -0.55
CA PHE A 238 15.60 -1.03 0.27
C PHE A 238 14.86 -1.14 1.60
N ASN A 239 14.34 -0.03 2.11
CA ASN A 239 13.54 -0.01 3.34
C ASN A 239 12.64 1.23 3.42
N SER A 240 11.75 1.24 4.42
CA SER A 240 10.89 2.38 4.77
C SER A 240 10.40 2.27 6.21
N TYR A 241 9.87 3.37 6.75
CA TYR A 241 9.08 3.37 8.00
C TYR A 241 7.56 3.29 7.71
N GLY A 242 7.18 2.83 6.54
CA GLY A 242 5.81 2.69 6.08
C GLY A 242 5.74 2.10 4.68
N MET A 243 5.04 2.76 3.79
CA MET A 243 4.92 2.37 2.37
C MET A 243 6.09 2.90 1.55
N GLY A 244 6.27 2.35 0.35
CA GLY A 244 7.21 2.89 -0.64
C GLY A 244 6.68 4.18 -1.24
N VAL A 245 5.61 4.11 -2.02
CA VAL A 245 4.93 5.25 -2.63
C VAL A 245 3.50 5.32 -2.13
N LEU A 246 3.07 6.50 -1.71
CA LEU A 246 1.66 6.80 -1.51
C LEU A 246 1.30 8.05 -2.30
N ALA A 247 0.35 7.93 -3.22
CA ALA A 247 -0.26 9.04 -3.92
C ALA A 247 -1.73 9.16 -3.52
N GLN A 248 -2.14 10.34 -3.11
CA GLN A 248 -3.51 10.66 -2.76
C GLN A 248 -3.99 11.90 -3.52
N LYS A 249 -5.25 11.88 -3.98
CA LYS A 249 -5.86 12.99 -4.71
C LYS A 249 -4.95 13.57 -5.80
N THR A 250 -4.40 12.68 -6.61
CA THR A 250 -3.39 13.01 -7.62
C THR A 250 -3.86 12.54 -9.00
N GLU A 251 -3.66 13.37 -10.02
CA GLU A 251 -4.00 13.07 -11.41
C GLU A 251 -2.75 12.65 -12.17
N ASN A 252 -2.78 11.47 -12.78
CA ASN A 252 -1.69 10.84 -13.54
C ASN A 252 -0.41 10.61 -12.71
N VAL A 253 -0.15 9.36 -12.38
CA VAL A 253 1.09 8.93 -11.71
C VAL A 253 1.74 7.82 -12.52
N THR A 254 3.01 8.00 -12.85
CA THR A 254 3.83 6.99 -13.52
C THR A 254 4.93 6.49 -12.58
N VAL A 255 4.99 5.17 -12.40
CA VAL A 255 6.10 4.47 -11.75
C VAL A 255 6.70 3.54 -12.80
N ASP A 256 7.95 3.76 -13.18
CA ASP A 256 8.65 3.00 -14.22
C ASP A 256 10.06 2.61 -13.75
N GLY A 257 10.39 1.32 -13.84
CA GLY A 257 11.70 0.82 -13.43
C GLY A 257 11.95 0.80 -11.91
N MET A 258 10.91 0.79 -11.08
CA MET A 258 11.08 0.76 -9.62
C MET A 258 11.58 -0.61 -9.15
N LEU A 259 12.54 -0.60 -8.24
CA LEU A 259 13.07 -1.79 -7.59
C LEU A 259 12.85 -1.72 -6.08
N VAL A 260 11.95 -2.53 -5.56
CA VAL A 260 11.74 -2.75 -4.12
C VAL A 260 12.30 -4.11 -3.75
N LYS A 261 13.28 -4.14 -2.86
CA LYS A 261 13.88 -5.38 -2.36
C LYS A 261 14.61 -5.19 -1.04
N ALA A 262 14.76 -6.26 -0.28
CA ALA A 262 15.65 -6.29 0.87
C ALA A 262 17.13 -6.24 0.44
N THR A 263 18.01 -5.74 1.31
CA THR A 263 19.46 -5.68 1.08
C THR A 263 20.23 -5.90 2.38
N ASN A 264 21.53 -6.09 2.29
CA ASN A 264 22.44 -6.27 3.43
C ASN A 264 22.09 -7.43 4.37
N GLY A 265 21.56 -8.52 3.82
CA GLY A 265 21.15 -9.70 4.60
C GLY A 265 19.83 -9.54 5.34
N ARG A 266 19.12 -8.42 5.17
CA ARG A 266 17.77 -8.22 5.69
C ARG A 266 16.77 -9.14 4.99
N LEU A 267 15.74 -9.56 5.71
CA LEU A 267 14.65 -10.40 5.21
C LEU A 267 13.52 -9.56 4.62
N ASN A 268 13.39 -8.32 5.08
CA ASN A 268 12.29 -7.43 4.71
C ASN A 268 12.81 -6.18 4.02
N SER A 269 12.03 -5.72 3.05
CA SER A 269 12.18 -4.41 2.44
C SER A 269 11.26 -3.39 3.14
N LEU A 270 10.20 -2.94 2.51
CA LEU A 270 9.30 -1.93 3.06
C LEU A 270 8.42 -2.50 4.19
N GLN A 271 8.01 -1.62 5.10
CA GLN A 271 7.17 -2.01 6.25
C GLN A 271 5.68 -2.16 5.90
N ALA A 272 5.26 -1.69 4.73
CA ALA A 272 3.91 -1.82 4.20
C ALA A 272 3.96 -1.93 2.66
N ASP A 273 2.97 -1.39 1.95
CA ASP A 273 2.80 -1.54 0.52
C ASP A 273 3.98 -0.98 -0.30
N GLY A 274 4.24 -1.58 -1.44
CA GLY A 274 5.17 -1.06 -2.44
C GLY A 274 4.68 0.26 -3.01
N THR A 275 3.45 0.27 -3.52
CA THR A 275 2.75 1.45 -4.07
C THR A 275 1.29 1.48 -3.63
N HIS A 276 0.78 2.66 -3.30
CA HIS A 276 -0.56 2.85 -2.80
C HIS A 276 -1.18 4.13 -3.39
N PHE A 277 -2.33 4.01 -4.05
CA PHE A 277 -3.00 5.09 -4.76
C PHE A 277 -4.41 5.29 -4.22
N VAL A 278 -4.65 6.42 -3.55
CA VAL A 278 -5.90 6.72 -2.88
C VAL A 278 -6.59 7.89 -3.57
N HIS A 279 -7.83 7.67 -4.01
CA HIS A 279 -8.62 8.75 -4.59
C HIS A 279 -7.88 9.51 -5.71
N CYS A 280 -7.21 8.76 -6.59
CA CYS A 280 -6.49 9.28 -7.75
C CYS A 280 -7.39 9.30 -8.99
N LYS A 281 -7.04 10.10 -10.01
CA LYS A 281 -7.72 10.10 -11.31
C LYS A 281 -6.74 10.13 -12.48
N GLY A 282 -7.29 10.02 -13.70
CA GLY A 282 -6.47 9.87 -14.90
C GLY A 282 -5.81 8.50 -14.96
N LEU A 283 -4.55 8.40 -15.32
CA LEU A 283 -3.82 7.14 -15.46
C LEU A 283 -2.85 6.93 -14.30
N VAL A 284 -3.02 5.83 -13.57
CA VAL A 284 -1.99 5.24 -12.70
C VAL A 284 -1.26 4.16 -13.50
N LYS A 285 0.02 4.36 -13.74
CA LYS A 285 0.86 3.47 -14.53
C LYS A 285 2.02 2.96 -13.68
N VAL A 286 2.09 1.63 -13.49
CA VAL A 286 3.21 0.94 -12.80
C VAL A 286 3.76 -0.10 -13.75
N VAL A 287 4.97 0.13 -14.25
CA VAL A 287 5.56 -0.72 -15.30
C VAL A 287 7.03 -1.02 -15.05
N ASN A 288 7.52 -2.12 -15.66
CA ASN A 288 8.92 -2.51 -15.66
C ASN A 288 9.56 -2.59 -14.27
N SER A 289 8.76 -2.85 -13.25
CA SER A 289 9.12 -2.72 -11.84
C SER A 289 9.19 -4.09 -11.15
N SER A 290 9.91 -4.15 -10.03
CA SER A 290 10.05 -5.36 -9.23
C SER A 290 9.79 -5.06 -7.76
N PHE A 291 8.90 -5.83 -7.15
CA PHE A 291 8.48 -5.69 -5.77
C PHE A 291 8.71 -7.01 -5.02
N SER A 292 9.56 -6.98 -4.00
CA SER A 292 9.84 -8.15 -3.20
C SER A 292 10.10 -7.83 -1.74
N GLU A 293 9.79 -8.78 -0.87
CA GLU A 293 10.06 -8.79 0.58
C GLU A 293 9.39 -7.64 1.37
N GLN A 294 8.51 -6.84 0.75
CA GLN A 294 7.70 -5.87 1.49
C GLN A 294 6.64 -6.57 2.35
N LEU A 295 6.27 -5.91 3.45
CA LEU A 295 5.40 -6.50 4.46
C LEU A 295 3.90 -6.21 4.25
N ASP A 296 3.53 -5.84 3.02
CA ASP A 296 2.14 -5.76 2.55
C ASP A 296 2.10 -5.84 1.01
N ASP A 297 1.06 -5.30 0.35
CA ASP A 297 0.79 -5.43 -1.07
C ASP A 297 1.88 -4.77 -1.96
N ALA A 298 2.05 -5.25 -3.18
CA ALA A 298 2.89 -4.54 -4.14
C ALA A 298 2.19 -3.29 -4.66
N LEU A 299 0.86 -3.37 -4.83
CA LEU A 299 0.03 -2.25 -5.23
C LEU A 299 -1.34 -2.33 -4.56
N ASN A 300 -1.82 -1.19 -4.05
CA ASN A 300 -3.21 -0.96 -3.67
C ASN A 300 -3.75 0.28 -4.40
N VAL A 301 -4.95 0.18 -4.98
CA VAL A 301 -5.64 1.29 -5.65
C VAL A 301 -7.08 1.32 -5.19
N HIS A 302 -7.53 2.43 -4.59
CA HIS A 302 -8.91 2.58 -4.13
C HIS A 302 -9.36 4.05 -4.03
N GLY A 303 -10.68 4.24 -4.03
CA GLY A 303 -11.31 5.47 -3.57
C GLY A 303 -11.61 5.41 -2.06
N ILE A 304 -12.35 6.39 -1.56
CA ILE A 304 -12.77 6.46 -0.16
C ILE A 304 -14.29 6.50 -0.10
N PHE A 305 -14.90 5.59 0.63
CA PHE A 305 -16.29 5.73 1.06
C PHE A 305 -16.35 6.65 2.29
N THR A 306 -17.27 7.62 2.25
CA THR A 306 -17.71 8.33 3.44
C THR A 306 -19.13 7.92 3.78
N LYS A 307 -19.56 8.11 5.01
CA LYS A 307 -20.91 7.75 5.48
C LYS A 307 -21.73 8.99 5.78
N ILE A 308 -22.97 9.03 5.29
CA ILE A 308 -23.91 10.09 5.59
C ILE A 308 -24.39 9.94 7.03
N VAL A 309 -24.08 10.90 7.88
CA VAL A 309 -24.44 10.89 9.31
C VAL A 309 -25.56 11.88 9.65
N ASP A 310 -25.78 12.89 8.79
CA ASP A 310 -26.86 13.86 8.92
C ASP A 310 -27.17 14.51 7.57
N LYS A 311 -28.34 15.14 7.42
CA LYS A 311 -28.71 15.90 6.23
C LYS A 311 -29.72 17.02 6.53
N THR A 312 -29.71 18.05 5.69
CA THR A 312 -30.75 19.05 5.53
C THR A 312 -31.30 19.00 4.10
N ASP A 313 -32.17 19.92 3.72
CA ASP A 313 -32.67 20.04 2.35
C ASP A 313 -31.55 20.43 1.35
N ASP A 314 -30.47 21.10 1.81
CA ASP A 314 -29.43 21.67 0.98
C ASP A 314 -28.11 20.85 1.00
N TYR A 315 -27.78 20.21 2.12
CA TYR A 315 -26.52 19.48 2.27
C TYR A 315 -26.68 18.15 3.01
N ILE A 316 -25.71 17.26 2.76
CA ILE A 316 -25.45 16.08 3.57
C ILE A 316 -24.18 16.30 4.40
N LEU A 317 -24.16 15.81 5.63
CA LEU A 317 -22.97 15.74 6.47
C LEU A 317 -22.39 14.34 6.35
N VAL A 318 -21.17 14.24 5.80
CA VAL A 318 -20.47 12.97 5.67
C VAL A 318 -19.35 12.84 6.68
N GLN A 319 -19.10 11.60 7.11
CA GLN A 319 -18.02 11.23 8.03
C GLN A 319 -17.06 10.26 7.35
N TYR A 320 -15.75 10.52 7.49
CA TYR A 320 -14.69 9.56 7.21
C TYR A 320 -14.65 8.53 8.32
N MET A 321 -14.97 7.28 7.99
CA MET A 321 -15.22 6.24 9.00
C MET A 321 -13.95 5.53 9.47
N HIS A 322 -12.97 5.35 8.58
CA HIS A 322 -11.70 4.73 8.95
C HIS A 322 -10.68 5.81 9.34
N PHE A 323 -9.97 5.61 10.45
CA PHE A 323 -9.05 6.61 11.00
C PHE A 323 -7.87 6.95 10.05
N GLN A 324 -7.47 6.03 9.20
CA GLN A 324 -6.42 6.23 8.19
C GLN A 324 -6.93 6.89 6.90
N ALA A 325 -8.24 7.09 6.73
CA ALA A 325 -8.82 7.79 5.57
C ALA A 325 -9.12 9.27 5.85
N THR A 326 -8.77 9.78 7.03
CA THR A 326 -9.10 11.15 7.45
C THR A 326 -8.06 12.17 6.97
N GLY A 327 -8.47 13.43 6.81
CA GLY A 327 -7.57 14.54 6.51
C GLY A 327 -7.31 14.77 5.02
N ILE A 328 -8.10 14.15 4.14
CA ILE A 328 -8.07 14.37 2.68
C ILE A 328 -9.36 15.08 2.29
N ASP A 329 -9.26 16.17 1.54
CA ASP A 329 -10.42 16.89 1.01
C ASP A 329 -10.83 16.27 -0.32
N ILE A 330 -11.68 15.24 -0.28
CA ILE A 330 -12.02 14.46 -1.48
C ILE A 330 -13.12 15.08 -2.33
N TYR A 331 -13.96 15.98 -1.81
CA TYR A 331 -15.09 16.56 -2.55
C TYR A 331 -14.81 17.99 -3.00
N GLN A 332 -15.12 18.29 -4.26
CA GLN A 332 -14.99 19.63 -4.85
C GLN A 332 -16.26 20.00 -5.63
N ALA A 333 -16.51 21.30 -5.81
CA ALA A 333 -17.61 21.77 -6.64
C ALA A 333 -17.47 21.23 -8.08
N GLY A 334 -18.55 20.66 -8.59
CA GLY A 334 -18.61 20.01 -9.90
C GLY A 334 -18.29 18.53 -9.91
N ASP A 335 -17.79 17.96 -8.81
CA ASP A 335 -17.64 16.50 -8.70
C ASP A 335 -19.02 15.82 -8.71
N THR A 336 -19.05 14.63 -9.29
CA THR A 336 -20.22 13.75 -9.23
C THR A 336 -19.99 12.66 -8.21
N PHE A 337 -21.03 12.33 -7.47
CA PHE A 337 -20.98 11.23 -6.50
C PHE A 337 -22.24 10.36 -6.58
N CYS A 338 -22.13 9.13 -6.11
CA CYS A 338 -23.30 8.30 -5.85
C CYS A 338 -23.44 7.98 -4.37
N THR A 339 -24.69 7.74 -3.98
CA THR A 339 -25.02 7.15 -2.69
C THR A 339 -25.29 5.68 -2.88
N LEU A 340 -24.86 4.84 -1.92
CA LEU A 340 -25.02 3.39 -1.99
C LEU A 340 -25.51 2.87 -0.63
N ASP A 341 -26.35 1.84 -0.67
CA ASP A 341 -26.70 1.09 0.52
C ASP A 341 -25.43 0.40 1.09
N PRO A 342 -25.07 0.62 2.35
CA PRO A 342 -23.78 0.16 2.92
C PRO A 342 -23.67 -1.38 3.06
N LYS A 343 -24.79 -2.12 2.92
CA LYS A 343 -24.79 -3.59 3.04
C LYS A 343 -24.71 -4.29 1.69
N SER A 344 -25.24 -3.67 0.66
CA SER A 344 -25.31 -4.26 -0.69
C SER A 344 -24.39 -3.57 -1.68
N LEU A 345 -23.90 -2.37 -1.38
CA LEU A 345 -23.20 -1.45 -2.27
C LEU A 345 -23.96 -1.18 -3.59
N ILE A 346 -25.29 -1.32 -3.54
CA ILE A 346 -26.17 -0.98 -4.66
C ILE A 346 -26.39 0.53 -4.66
N PRO A 347 -26.18 1.22 -5.81
CA PRO A 347 -26.43 2.65 -5.91
C PRO A 347 -27.90 3.00 -5.61
N THR A 348 -28.10 3.98 -4.74
CA THR A 348 -29.42 4.54 -4.36
C THR A 348 -29.71 5.85 -5.09
N GLY A 349 -28.67 6.53 -5.61
CA GLY A 349 -28.81 7.75 -6.39
C GLY A 349 -27.46 8.31 -6.87
N SER A 350 -27.51 9.24 -7.83
CA SER A 350 -26.34 9.96 -8.34
C SER A 350 -26.62 11.46 -8.30
N TYR A 351 -25.61 12.23 -7.89
CA TYR A 351 -25.72 13.64 -7.53
C TYR A 351 -24.48 14.42 -7.95
N GLU A 352 -24.58 15.75 -7.99
CA GLU A 352 -23.46 16.67 -8.25
C GLU A 352 -23.19 17.52 -7.01
N VAL A 353 -21.91 17.71 -6.69
CA VAL A 353 -21.44 18.61 -5.62
C VAL A 353 -21.59 20.05 -6.07
N ALA A 354 -22.45 20.82 -5.42
CA ALA A 354 -22.52 22.27 -5.66
C ALA A 354 -21.36 22.99 -4.93
N TYR A 355 -21.07 22.55 -3.71
CA TYR A 355 -19.99 23.07 -2.87
C TYR A 355 -19.69 22.06 -1.76
N ALA A 356 -18.44 22.01 -1.29
CA ALA A 356 -18.05 21.23 -0.13
C ALA A 356 -17.41 22.12 0.93
N GLU A 357 -17.77 21.91 2.21
CA GLU A 357 -17.24 22.60 3.36
C GLU A 357 -16.60 21.61 4.32
N VAL A 358 -15.28 21.62 4.41
CA VAL A 358 -14.54 20.79 5.36
C VAL A 358 -14.72 21.37 6.76
N ILE A 359 -15.34 20.61 7.65
CA ILE A 359 -15.54 21.03 9.05
C ILE A 359 -14.29 20.72 9.87
N ASN A 360 -13.78 19.51 9.71
CA ASN A 360 -12.54 19.04 10.28
C ASN A 360 -12.10 17.76 9.53
N ARG A 361 -10.99 17.16 9.92
CA ARG A 361 -10.46 15.96 9.28
C ARG A 361 -11.41 14.76 9.19
N ASN A 362 -12.49 14.74 9.98
CA ASN A 362 -13.43 13.63 10.05
C ASN A 362 -14.78 13.93 9.38
N PHE A 363 -15.12 15.21 9.16
CA PHE A 363 -16.44 15.61 8.69
C PHE A 363 -16.37 16.65 7.58
N THR A 364 -17.18 16.44 6.54
CA THR A 364 -17.37 17.38 5.44
C THR A 364 -18.86 17.54 5.18
N LYS A 365 -19.33 18.79 4.98
CA LYS A 365 -20.65 19.07 4.41
C LYS A 365 -20.53 19.07 2.89
N ILE A 366 -21.44 18.37 2.23
CA ILE A 366 -21.57 18.37 0.78
C ILE A 366 -22.91 19.02 0.44
N TYR A 367 -22.87 20.24 -0.09
CA TYR A 367 -24.04 20.91 -0.65
C TYR A 367 -24.37 20.29 -2.00
N VAL A 368 -25.60 19.79 -2.14
CA VAL A 368 -26.02 18.97 -3.28
C VAL A 368 -26.77 19.83 -4.28
N LYS A 369 -26.35 19.81 -5.52
CA LYS A 369 -27.04 20.53 -6.59
C LYS A 369 -28.43 19.94 -6.80
N GLY A 370 -29.45 20.74 -6.63
CA GLY A 370 -30.86 20.30 -6.70
C GLY A 370 -31.43 19.73 -5.39
N GLY A 371 -30.65 19.80 -4.30
CA GLY A 371 -31.08 19.39 -2.96
C GLY A 371 -30.88 17.91 -2.65
N THR A 372 -31.11 17.55 -1.40
CA THR A 372 -30.79 16.22 -0.84
C THR A 372 -31.94 15.21 -0.94
N GLY A 373 -33.11 15.62 -1.30
CA GLY A 373 -34.38 14.90 -1.46
C GLY A 373 -34.39 13.40 -1.08
N LYS A 374 -33.97 12.55 -1.99
CA LYS A 374 -34.02 11.08 -1.85
C LYS A 374 -32.82 10.47 -1.11
N ILE A 375 -31.81 11.25 -0.77
CA ILE A 375 -30.62 10.76 -0.06
C ILE A 375 -31.02 10.28 1.33
N LEU A 376 -30.47 9.15 1.77
CA LEU A 376 -30.77 8.56 3.07
C LEU A 376 -29.58 8.72 4.01
N VAL A 377 -29.86 9.09 5.27
CA VAL A 377 -28.87 9.01 6.34
C VAL A 377 -28.53 7.53 6.59
N GLY A 378 -27.25 7.24 6.68
CA GLY A 378 -26.73 5.87 6.80
C GLY A 378 -26.15 5.29 5.51
N ASP A 379 -26.53 5.81 4.34
CA ASP A 379 -25.89 5.45 3.07
C ASP A 379 -24.40 5.85 3.07
N VAL A 380 -23.60 5.16 2.26
CA VAL A 380 -22.23 5.56 1.96
C VAL A 380 -22.19 6.37 0.67
N VAL A 381 -21.22 7.26 0.60
CA VAL A 381 -20.98 8.14 -0.55
C VAL A 381 -19.67 7.73 -1.22
N GLU A 382 -19.75 7.55 -2.54
CA GLU A 382 -18.60 7.31 -3.41
C GLU A 382 -18.46 8.45 -4.41
N ASP A 383 -17.29 9.08 -4.46
CA ASP A 383 -16.96 10.05 -5.50
C ASP A 383 -16.71 9.31 -6.83
N LEU A 384 -17.38 9.76 -7.88
CA LEU A 384 -17.27 9.18 -9.22
C LEU A 384 -16.29 9.93 -10.13
N THR A 385 -15.93 11.15 -9.76
CA THR A 385 -15.01 12.00 -10.54
C THR A 385 -13.56 11.57 -10.34
N TRP A 386 -13.21 11.18 -9.12
CA TRP A 386 -11.86 10.75 -8.74
C TRP A 386 -11.75 9.23 -8.76
N SER A 387 -11.66 8.69 -9.97
CA SER A 387 -11.37 7.27 -10.23
C SER A 387 -10.35 7.19 -11.37
N CYS A 388 -9.34 6.34 -11.23
CA CYS A 388 -8.25 6.25 -12.19
C CYS A 388 -8.34 5.00 -13.07
N ASP A 389 -7.79 5.11 -14.28
CA ASP A 389 -7.37 3.94 -15.05
C ASP A 389 -6.08 3.38 -14.45
N LEU A 390 -5.91 2.05 -14.51
CA LEU A 390 -4.73 1.35 -14.04
C LEU A 390 -4.05 0.58 -15.16
N LEU A 391 -2.76 0.82 -15.36
CA LEU A 391 -1.89 -0.05 -16.16
C LEU A 391 -0.80 -0.64 -15.25
N PHE A 392 -0.83 -1.96 -15.06
CA PHE A 392 0.19 -2.74 -14.36
C PHE A 392 0.81 -3.74 -15.33
N GLU A 393 2.01 -3.43 -15.85
CA GLU A 393 2.59 -4.17 -16.98
C GLU A 393 4.10 -4.43 -16.82
N ASN A 394 4.55 -5.61 -17.22
CA ASN A 394 5.97 -6.03 -17.19
C ASN A 394 6.59 -5.99 -15.78
N ASN A 395 5.82 -6.25 -14.74
CA ASN A 395 6.29 -6.21 -13.36
C ASN A 395 6.55 -7.61 -12.81
N ARG A 396 7.33 -7.67 -11.72
CA ARG A 396 7.56 -8.87 -10.92
C ARG A 396 7.14 -8.60 -9.48
N VAL A 397 6.28 -9.48 -8.93
CA VAL A 397 5.81 -9.41 -7.55
C VAL A 397 6.04 -10.76 -6.88
N PHE A 398 6.88 -10.80 -5.85
CA PHE A 398 7.24 -12.07 -5.22
C PHE A 398 7.73 -11.89 -3.78
N ASN A 399 7.59 -12.94 -2.99
CA ASN A 399 8.09 -13.02 -1.61
C ASN A 399 7.57 -11.94 -0.65
N ASN A 400 6.54 -11.21 -1.03
CA ASN A 400 5.93 -10.19 -0.16
C ASN A 400 4.88 -10.84 0.78
N ARG A 401 4.59 -10.16 1.88
CA ARG A 401 3.40 -10.46 2.66
C ARG A 401 2.26 -9.72 1.97
N ALA A 402 1.24 -10.18 1.89
CA ALA A 402 0.28 -11.17 1.83
C ALA A 402 -0.24 -11.29 0.39
N ARG A 403 -0.65 -10.14 -0.21
CA ARG A 403 -1.24 -10.05 -1.54
C ARG A 403 -0.30 -9.41 -2.55
N GLY A 404 -0.53 -9.69 -3.82
CA GLY A 404 0.15 -8.98 -4.91
C GLY A 404 -0.50 -7.62 -5.14
N LEU A 405 -1.74 -7.60 -5.63
CA LEU A 405 -2.49 -6.38 -5.96
C LEU A 405 -3.83 -6.38 -5.24
N LEU A 406 -4.23 -5.23 -4.70
CA LEU A 406 -5.59 -4.93 -4.23
C LEU A 406 -6.15 -3.80 -5.09
N ILE A 407 -7.31 -4.01 -5.71
CA ILE A 407 -7.85 -3.08 -6.72
C ILE A 407 -9.32 -2.81 -6.46
N ALA A 408 -9.61 -1.54 -6.26
CA ALA A 408 -10.95 -0.98 -6.15
C ALA A 408 -11.00 0.35 -6.92
N SER A 409 -11.09 0.28 -8.26
CA SER A 409 -11.18 1.45 -9.14
C SER A 409 -12.19 1.24 -10.25
N LYS A 410 -12.95 2.29 -10.61
CA LYS A 410 -13.95 2.27 -11.68
C LYS A 410 -13.36 2.52 -13.07
N GLY A 411 -12.12 2.97 -13.16
CA GLY A 411 -11.43 3.15 -14.44
C GLY A 411 -11.09 1.81 -15.10
N LYS A 412 -10.60 1.87 -16.34
CA LYS A 412 -10.11 0.69 -17.05
C LYS A 412 -8.86 0.14 -16.35
N THR A 413 -8.89 -1.15 -16.03
CA THR A 413 -7.76 -1.84 -15.39
C THR A 413 -7.12 -2.84 -16.35
N VAL A 414 -5.83 -2.68 -16.62
CA VAL A 414 -5.04 -3.59 -17.47
C VAL A 414 -3.87 -4.15 -16.67
N ILE A 415 -3.85 -5.48 -16.48
CA ILE A 415 -2.80 -6.21 -15.76
C ILE A 415 -2.22 -7.25 -16.72
N ARG A 416 -1.06 -6.98 -17.31
CA ARG A 416 -0.53 -7.85 -18.34
C ARG A 416 0.99 -8.03 -18.30
N ASN A 417 1.44 -9.18 -18.78
CA ASN A 417 2.87 -9.52 -18.92
C ASN A 417 3.62 -9.49 -17.59
N ASN A 418 2.96 -9.77 -16.47
CA ASN A 418 3.57 -9.74 -15.15
C ASN A 418 3.92 -11.16 -14.66
N TYR A 419 4.84 -11.22 -13.72
CA TYR A 419 5.17 -12.42 -12.95
C TYR A 419 4.74 -12.25 -11.50
N PHE A 420 3.97 -13.20 -10.98
CA PHE A 420 3.52 -13.26 -9.58
C PHE A 420 3.99 -14.55 -8.91
N ASN A 421 4.59 -14.41 -7.74
CA ASN A 421 4.88 -15.50 -6.80
C ASN A 421 4.54 -15.00 -5.38
N THR A 422 3.24 -14.86 -5.11
CA THR A 422 2.74 -14.25 -3.88
C THR A 422 2.23 -15.30 -2.91
N PRO A 423 2.61 -15.26 -1.63
CA PRO A 423 2.17 -16.26 -0.65
C PRO A 423 0.66 -16.27 -0.44
N GLY A 424 -0.01 -15.12 -0.51
CA GLY A 424 -1.47 -15.00 -0.50
C GLY A 424 -2.05 -14.77 -1.89
N VAL A 425 -3.18 -14.08 -1.96
CA VAL A 425 -3.89 -13.74 -3.21
C VAL A 425 -2.99 -12.91 -4.13
N ALA A 426 -2.82 -13.31 -5.39
CA ALA A 426 -2.02 -12.53 -6.33
C ALA A 426 -2.76 -11.27 -6.78
N ILE A 427 -4.06 -11.37 -7.08
CA ILE A 427 -4.89 -10.23 -7.47
C ILE A 427 -6.23 -10.31 -6.73
N LEU A 428 -6.53 -9.29 -5.95
CA LEU A 428 -7.78 -9.13 -5.21
C LEU A 428 -8.54 -7.90 -5.70
N PHE A 429 -9.80 -8.09 -6.08
CA PHE A 429 -10.77 -7.02 -6.29
C PHE A 429 -11.75 -7.04 -5.13
N GLU A 430 -11.62 -6.09 -4.23
CA GLU A 430 -12.46 -5.97 -3.03
C GLU A 430 -12.77 -4.50 -2.74
N SER A 431 -14.01 -4.23 -2.36
CA SER A 431 -14.45 -2.95 -1.80
C SER A 431 -15.14 -3.19 -0.48
N ASP A 432 -15.10 -2.22 0.41
CA ASP A 432 -15.59 -2.37 1.77
C ASP A 432 -16.24 -1.07 2.29
N GLY A 433 -17.55 -1.09 2.41
CA GLY A 433 -18.35 0.03 2.97
C GLY A 433 -18.59 -0.05 4.48
N GLN A 434 -17.95 -0.98 5.22
CA GLN A 434 -18.25 -1.23 6.62
C GLN A 434 -17.05 -1.19 7.56
N PHE A 435 -15.84 -1.50 7.09
CA PHE A 435 -14.64 -1.56 7.92
C PHE A 435 -13.51 -0.64 7.41
N TRP A 436 -12.92 -0.94 6.24
CA TRP A 436 -11.86 -0.10 5.67
C TRP A 436 -12.39 1.15 4.97
N PHE A 437 -13.63 1.10 4.48
CA PHE A 437 -14.26 2.16 3.69
C PHE A 437 -13.47 2.49 2.41
N GLU A 438 -12.90 1.47 1.79
CA GLU A 438 -12.24 1.55 0.50
C GLU A 438 -13.27 1.38 -0.62
N SER A 439 -13.37 2.38 -1.52
CA SER A 439 -14.39 2.42 -2.57
C SER A 439 -13.83 2.10 -3.94
N GLY A 440 -14.65 1.54 -4.79
CA GLY A 440 -14.42 1.33 -6.22
C GLY A 440 -14.89 -0.04 -6.72
N SER A 441 -15.97 -0.06 -7.49
CA SER A 441 -16.33 -1.23 -8.31
C SER A 441 -15.50 -1.24 -9.58
N THR A 442 -15.21 -2.42 -10.13
CA THR A 442 -14.52 -2.50 -11.43
C THR A 442 -15.50 -2.51 -12.57
N THR A 443 -15.19 -1.81 -13.67
CA THR A 443 -16.06 -1.68 -14.84
C THR A 443 -15.53 -2.39 -16.09
N ASP A 444 -14.21 -2.34 -16.31
CA ASP A 444 -13.52 -2.95 -17.46
C ASP A 444 -12.13 -3.43 -17.00
N VAL A 445 -11.96 -4.74 -16.87
CA VAL A 445 -10.73 -5.37 -16.38
C VAL A 445 -10.20 -6.36 -17.40
N GLU A 446 -8.92 -6.20 -17.75
CA GLU A 446 -8.13 -7.14 -18.54
C GLU A 446 -6.98 -7.70 -17.70
N ILE A 447 -6.94 -9.02 -17.52
CA ILE A 447 -5.83 -9.76 -16.90
C ILE A 447 -5.29 -10.72 -17.95
N SER A 448 -4.18 -10.37 -18.59
CA SER A 448 -3.70 -11.11 -19.77
C SER A 448 -2.20 -11.38 -19.76
N ASN A 449 -1.82 -12.57 -20.25
CA ASN A 449 -0.43 -12.98 -20.46
C ASN A 449 0.46 -12.89 -19.19
N ASN A 450 -0.11 -13.05 -17.99
CA ASN A 450 0.64 -13.09 -16.75
C ASN A 450 1.08 -14.51 -16.41
N VAL A 451 2.15 -14.63 -15.65
CA VAL A 451 2.61 -15.89 -15.05
C VAL A 451 2.34 -15.84 -13.55
N PHE A 452 1.54 -16.78 -13.07
CA PHE A 452 1.27 -17.02 -11.65
C PHE A 452 1.99 -18.31 -11.24
N GLU A 453 2.98 -18.20 -10.38
CA GLU A 453 3.78 -19.34 -9.93
C GLU A 453 3.78 -19.46 -8.43
N ASN A 454 3.34 -20.60 -7.89
CA ASN A 454 3.24 -20.83 -6.44
C ASN A 454 2.54 -19.69 -5.69
N CYS A 455 1.40 -19.23 -6.21
CA CYS A 455 0.60 -18.21 -5.54
C CYS A 455 -0.40 -18.84 -4.57
N ASN A 456 -0.77 -18.07 -3.51
CA ASN A 456 -1.80 -18.46 -2.54
C ASN A 456 -1.50 -19.78 -1.78
N TYR A 457 -0.23 -20.04 -1.47
CA TYR A 457 0.15 -21.19 -0.66
C TYR A 457 -0.05 -20.96 0.85
N VAL A 458 -0.12 -19.71 1.31
CA VAL A 458 -0.48 -19.35 2.70
C VAL A 458 -1.99 -19.11 2.77
N THR A 459 -2.73 -20.11 3.18
CA THR A 459 -4.20 -20.11 3.16
C THR A 459 -4.85 -19.09 4.10
N ALA A 460 -4.15 -18.63 5.13
CA ALA A 460 -4.60 -17.56 6.01
C ALA A 460 -4.72 -16.19 5.30
N TRP A 461 -4.00 -16.00 4.19
CA TRP A 461 -3.98 -14.74 3.43
C TRP A 461 -4.81 -14.78 2.16
N GLY A 462 -5.80 -15.63 2.10
CA GLY A 462 -6.73 -15.77 1.01
C GLY A 462 -6.90 -17.21 0.55
N LYS A 463 -7.88 -17.44 -0.31
CA LYS A 463 -8.27 -18.80 -0.71
C LYS A 463 -8.10 -19.09 -2.19
N ARG A 464 -7.70 -18.11 -3.00
CA ARG A 464 -7.60 -18.21 -4.46
C ARG A 464 -6.49 -17.33 -4.99
N THR A 465 -5.88 -17.72 -6.08
CA THR A 465 -4.84 -16.92 -6.76
C THR A 465 -5.39 -15.59 -7.24
N ILE A 466 -6.57 -15.61 -7.87
CA ILE A 466 -7.33 -14.39 -8.24
C ILE A 466 -8.65 -14.43 -7.50
N THR A 467 -8.99 -13.36 -6.81
CA THR A 467 -10.24 -13.22 -6.07
C THR A 467 -10.96 -11.94 -6.47
N VAL A 468 -12.21 -12.08 -6.87
CA VAL A 468 -13.12 -10.96 -7.11
C VAL A 468 -14.28 -11.14 -6.16
N LYS A 469 -14.34 -10.33 -5.12
CA LYS A 469 -15.36 -10.44 -4.09
C LYS A 469 -15.54 -9.12 -3.36
N PRO A 470 -16.65 -8.42 -3.53
CA PRO A 470 -17.00 -7.36 -2.61
C PRO A 470 -17.24 -7.96 -1.22
N ARG A 471 -16.95 -7.19 -0.18
CA ARG A 471 -17.01 -7.67 1.21
C ARG A 471 -18.44 -7.86 1.70
N GLU A 472 -19.36 -7.12 1.13
CA GLU A 472 -20.77 -7.11 1.48
C GLU A 472 -21.56 -8.22 0.76
N VAL A 473 -22.74 -8.53 1.29
CA VAL A 473 -23.67 -9.50 0.70
C VAL A 473 -24.58 -8.79 -0.30
N PHE A 474 -24.69 -9.33 -1.52
CA PHE A 474 -25.49 -8.76 -2.61
C PHE A 474 -26.80 -9.52 -2.82
N ASN A 475 -27.77 -8.80 -3.38
CA ASN A 475 -28.99 -9.39 -3.85
C ASN A 475 -28.77 -10.06 -5.23
N GLU A 476 -29.50 -11.14 -5.48
CA GLU A 476 -29.47 -11.82 -6.78
C GLU A 476 -29.85 -10.87 -7.93
N GLY A 477 -29.07 -10.90 -9.01
CA GLY A 477 -29.28 -10.06 -10.19
C GLY A 477 -28.72 -8.63 -10.11
N ALA A 478 -28.11 -8.25 -8.98
CA ALA A 478 -27.38 -7.00 -8.84
C ALA A 478 -25.88 -7.28 -8.91
N TYR A 479 -25.21 -6.68 -9.90
CA TYR A 479 -23.79 -6.91 -10.12
C TYR A 479 -22.97 -5.68 -9.75
N TYR A 480 -22.09 -5.81 -8.77
CA TYR A 480 -21.19 -4.75 -8.35
C TYR A 480 -20.06 -4.52 -9.35
N HIS A 481 -19.44 -5.62 -9.81
CA HIS A 481 -18.43 -5.58 -10.88
C HIS A 481 -19.10 -5.79 -12.24
N GLN A 482 -18.54 -5.19 -13.31
CA GLN A 482 -19.20 -5.22 -14.62
C GLN A 482 -18.58 -6.24 -15.56
N TYR A 483 -17.39 -5.98 -16.11
CA TYR A 483 -16.72 -6.83 -17.08
C TYR A 483 -15.30 -7.18 -16.60
N ILE A 484 -15.00 -8.46 -16.55
CA ILE A 484 -13.67 -8.97 -16.17
C ILE A 484 -13.25 -10.05 -17.15
N GLN A 485 -12.11 -9.82 -17.82
CA GLN A 485 -11.51 -10.76 -18.76
C GLN A 485 -10.17 -11.26 -18.21
N ILE A 486 -10.01 -12.60 -18.15
CA ILE A 486 -8.81 -13.31 -17.68
C ILE A 486 -8.39 -14.26 -18.79
N THR A 487 -7.39 -13.88 -19.61
CA THR A 487 -7.06 -14.61 -20.84
C THR A 487 -5.55 -14.75 -21.07
N GLY A 488 -5.14 -15.89 -21.62
CA GLY A 488 -3.75 -16.12 -22.01
C GLY A 488 -2.76 -16.19 -20.84
N ASN A 489 -3.22 -16.33 -19.59
CA ASN A 489 -2.36 -16.42 -18.43
C ASN A 489 -1.86 -17.85 -18.22
N ARG A 490 -0.72 -17.96 -17.54
CA ARG A 490 -0.12 -19.23 -17.17
C ARG A 490 -0.12 -19.40 -15.66
N PHE A 491 -0.75 -20.45 -15.16
CA PHE A 491 -0.81 -20.83 -13.75
C PHE A 491 0.00 -22.12 -13.54
N LYS A 492 0.97 -22.10 -12.63
CA LYS A 492 1.82 -23.24 -12.34
C LYS A 492 2.15 -23.40 -10.86
N GLY A 493 2.42 -24.64 -10.46
CA GLY A 493 2.75 -24.98 -9.08
C GLY A 493 1.56 -24.84 -8.14
N HIS A 494 1.76 -24.27 -6.95
CA HIS A 494 0.76 -24.15 -5.88
C HIS A 494 -0.23 -22.99 -6.12
N CYS A 495 -0.80 -22.87 -7.31
CA CYS A 495 -1.79 -21.84 -7.64
C CYS A 495 -3.25 -22.33 -7.48
N ASN A 496 -3.50 -23.38 -6.76
CA ASN A 496 -4.82 -23.97 -6.63
C ASN A 496 -5.47 -23.64 -5.27
N PRO A 497 -6.73 -23.19 -5.20
CA PRO A 497 -7.62 -22.89 -6.35
C PRO A 497 -7.27 -21.58 -7.06
N LEU A 498 -7.59 -21.47 -8.36
CA LEU A 498 -7.14 -20.36 -9.21
C LEU A 498 -8.02 -19.11 -9.07
N LEU A 499 -9.33 -19.27 -9.19
CA LEU A 499 -10.28 -18.16 -9.28
C LEU A 499 -11.44 -18.32 -8.31
N TYR A 500 -11.75 -17.25 -7.60
CA TYR A 500 -13.04 -17.01 -6.98
C TYR A 500 -13.63 -15.73 -7.57
N ALA A 501 -14.79 -15.84 -8.21
CA ALA A 501 -15.48 -14.72 -8.85
C ALA A 501 -16.89 -14.59 -8.30
N ASP A 502 -17.19 -13.45 -7.70
CA ASP A 502 -18.49 -13.16 -7.11
C ASP A 502 -18.99 -11.78 -7.54
N ASN A 503 -20.27 -11.67 -7.88
CA ASN A 503 -20.94 -10.43 -8.20
C ASN A 503 -20.43 -9.70 -9.46
N ILE A 504 -20.20 -10.45 -10.54
CA ILE A 504 -19.71 -9.93 -11.82
C ILE A 504 -20.82 -10.06 -12.87
N ARG A 505 -21.09 -8.99 -13.63
CA ARG A 505 -22.07 -9.03 -14.72
C ARG A 505 -21.63 -9.96 -15.86
N GLU A 506 -20.37 -9.81 -16.28
CA GLU A 506 -19.79 -10.61 -17.36
C GLU A 506 -18.36 -11.01 -17.03
N LEU A 507 -18.11 -12.33 -16.96
CA LEU A 507 -16.81 -12.93 -16.71
C LEU A 507 -16.35 -13.72 -17.93
N VAL A 508 -15.16 -13.43 -18.43
CA VAL A 508 -14.48 -14.21 -19.46
C VAL A 508 -13.21 -14.84 -18.87
N PHE A 509 -13.12 -16.18 -18.90
CA PHE A 509 -11.93 -16.92 -18.47
C PHE A 509 -11.60 -17.94 -19.56
N ARG A 510 -10.68 -17.60 -20.45
CA ARG A 510 -10.35 -18.41 -21.63
C ARG A 510 -8.87 -18.40 -21.96
N ASP A 511 -8.43 -19.40 -22.72
CA ASP A 511 -7.08 -19.49 -23.28
C ASP A 511 -5.97 -19.46 -22.22
N ASN A 512 -6.30 -19.82 -20.96
CA ASN A 512 -5.34 -19.89 -19.88
C ASN A 512 -4.69 -21.26 -19.83
N VAL A 513 -3.38 -21.29 -19.60
CA VAL A 513 -2.60 -22.53 -19.45
C VAL A 513 -2.47 -22.85 -17.97
N ILE A 514 -2.92 -24.05 -17.57
CA ILE A 514 -2.89 -24.52 -16.18
C ILE A 514 -1.98 -25.73 -16.10
N GLU A 515 -0.86 -25.58 -15.36
CA GLU A 515 0.14 -26.64 -15.17
C GLU A 515 0.08 -27.13 -13.72
N ASP A 516 0.29 -28.44 -13.55
CA ASP A 516 0.38 -29.09 -12.22
C ASP A 516 -0.82 -28.85 -11.31
N HIS A 517 -2.04 -28.92 -11.91
CA HIS A 517 -3.27 -28.73 -11.16
C HIS A 517 -3.60 -29.95 -10.29
N TYR A 518 -3.80 -29.72 -8.99
CA TYR A 518 -4.21 -30.73 -8.02
C TYR A 518 -5.57 -30.38 -7.40
N GLY A 519 -6.65 -31.07 -7.82
CA GLY A 519 -7.98 -30.92 -7.20
C GLY A 519 -9.15 -30.72 -8.17
N ASP A 520 -10.38 -30.89 -7.67
CA ASP A 520 -11.58 -31.03 -8.52
C ASP A 520 -12.24 -29.71 -8.96
N ALA A 521 -11.92 -28.57 -8.33
CA ALA A 521 -12.59 -27.31 -8.62
C ALA A 521 -11.60 -26.13 -8.49
N PHE A 522 -10.97 -25.77 -9.59
CA PHE A 522 -9.99 -24.68 -9.58
C PHE A 522 -10.59 -23.30 -9.80
N ALA A 523 -11.82 -23.20 -10.23
CA ALA A 523 -12.53 -21.92 -10.42
C ALA A 523 -13.97 -22.01 -9.92
N LEU A 524 -14.41 -20.99 -9.21
CA LEU A 524 -15.78 -20.86 -8.69
C LEU A 524 -16.33 -19.49 -9.10
N ALA A 525 -17.50 -19.50 -9.74
CA ALA A 525 -18.27 -18.31 -10.07
C ALA A 525 -19.59 -18.33 -9.30
N VAL A 526 -19.82 -17.28 -8.50
CA VAL A 526 -21.02 -17.11 -7.68
C VAL A 526 -21.68 -15.79 -8.04
N ASN A 527 -23.02 -15.78 -8.16
CA ASN A 527 -23.77 -14.55 -8.51
C ASN A 527 -23.21 -13.82 -9.74
N CYS A 528 -22.74 -14.56 -10.74
CA CYS A 528 -22.28 -13.99 -12.00
C CYS A 528 -23.40 -14.03 -13.06
N GLY A 529 -23.52 -12.96 -13.86
CA GLY A 529 -24.56 -12.85 -14.89
C GLY A 529 -24.27 -13.76 -16.07
N SER A 530 -23.14 -13.56 -16.73
CA SER A 530 -22.66 -14.44 -17.79
C SER A 530 -21.22 -14.89 -17.51
N VAL A 531 -20.94 -16.18 -17.80
CA VAL A 531 -19.61 -16.77 -17.67
C VAL A 531 -19.24 -17.45 -18.98
N SER A 532 -18.18 -16.96 -19.61
CA SER A 532 -17.61 -17.51 -20.84
C SER A 532 -16.27 -18.18 -20.51
N THR A 533 -16.22 -19.52 -20.62
CA THR A 533 -15.03 -20.29 -20.23
C THR A 533 -14.79 -21.47 -21.14
N ASP A 534 -13.54 -21.86 -21.31
CA ASP A 534 -13.08 -23.12 -21.92
C ASP A 534 -12.59 -24.12 -20.86
N ALA A 535 -12.62 -23.75 -19.59
CA ALA A 535 -12.18 -24.56 -18.46
C ALA A 535 -13.36 -25.09 -17.63
N ALA A 536 -13.14 -26.12 -16.82
CA ALA A 536 -14.15 -26.65 -15.92
C ALA A 536 -14.37 -25.67 -14.75
N PHE A 537 -15.58 -25.12 -14.66
CA PHE A 537 -16.04 -24.31 -13.55
C PHE A 537 -17.00 -25.10 -12.67
N SER A 538 -16.83 -25.06 -11.37
CA SER A 538 -17.91 -25.41 -10.44
C SER A 538 -18.83 -24.18 -10.31
N LYS A 539 -20.12 -24.42 -10.47
CA LYS A 539 -21.17 -23.41 -10.25
C LYS A 539 -21.55 -23.37 -8.78
#